data_76747267e56bc31e3d9ed1ac66a6a835
#
_entry.id   76747267e56bc31e3d9ed1ac66a6a835
#
_cell.length_a   1.000
_cell.length_b   1.000
_cell.length_c   1.000
_cell.angle_alpha   90.00
_cell.angle_beta   90.00
_cell.angle_gamma   90.00
#
_symmetry.space_group_name_H-M   'P 1'
#
loop_
_entity.id
_entity.type
_entity.pdbx_description
1 polymer ?
#
loop_
_entity_poly.entity_id
_entity_poly.type
_entity_poly.pdbx_seq_one_letter_code
_entity_poly.pdbx_strand_id
1 'polypeptide(L)'
;MKAEPSEVERIKAQITELGPVLPGSLSKQWNVCGSPGCRCKDPKRPRRHGPYYQLSYTLRGKSSSVFVKPEAVAEARRRIRRYDQFKKLCGALVEAYVKDVRQHGIGGGQA
;
A
#
# COMPACT_ATOMS: atom_id res chain seq x y z
N MET A 1 17.89 -28.22 -21.41
CA MET A 1 16.62 -28.21 -20.72
C MET A 1 16.70 -27.26 -19.52
N LYS A 2 15.81 -26.28 -19.44
CA LYS A 2 15.82 -25.33 -18.32
C LYS A 2 15.11 -25.96 -17.12
N ALA A 3 15.76 -25.89 -15.97
CA ALA A 3 15.09 -26.27 -14.73
C ALA A 3 13.95 -25.31 -14.42
N GLU A 4 12.89 -25.83 -13.85
CA GLU A 4 11.80 -24.98 -13.38
C GLU A 4 12.28 -24.09 -12.24
N PRO A 5 11.81 -22.84 -12.16
CA PRO A 5 12.20 -21.97 -11.06
C PRO A 5 11.70 -22.54 -9.73
N SER A 6 12.50 -22.34 -8.69
CA SER A 6 12.11 -22.72 -7.35
C SER A 6 10.94 -21.87 -6.86
N GLU A 7 10.31 -22.29 -5.78
CA GLU A 7 9.26 -21.51 -5.13
C GLU A 7 9.77 -20.12 -4.78
N VAL A 8 10.98 -20.03 -4.22
CA VAL A 8 11.61 -18.75 -3.87
C VAL A 8 11.76 -17.87 -5.11
N GLU A 9 12.25 -18.41 -6.21
CA GLU A 9 12.44 -17.65 -7.45
C GLU A 9 11.12 -17.16 -8.01
N ARG A 10 10.07 -17.98 -7.96
CA ARG A 10 8.74 -17.59 -8.43
C ARG A 10 8.17 -16.44 -7.60
N ILE A 11 8.31 -16.51 -6.28
CA ILE A 11 7.80 -15.44 -5.39
C ILE A 11 8.58 -14.15 -5.64
N LYS A 12 9.89 -14.24 -5.76
CA LYS A 12 10.71 -13.05 -6.06
C LYS A 12 10.29 -12.40 -7.37
N ALA A 13 10.02 -13.21 -8.39
CA ALA A 13 9.57 -12.70 -9.67
C ALA A 13 8.23 -11.98 -9.55
N GLN A 14 7.30 -12.52 -8.78
CA GLN A 14 6.01 -11.88 -8.54
C GLN A 14 6.17 -10.54 -7.83
N ILE A 15 7.07 -10.46 -6.84
CA ILE A 15 7.35 -9.20 -6.14
C ILE A 15 7.93 -8.18 -7.12
N THR A 16 8.86 -8.60 -7.95
CA THR A 16 9.50 -7.71 -8.94
C THR A 16 8.50 -7.17 -9.95
N GLU A 17 7.49 -7.94 -10.31
CA GLU A 17 6.50 -7.56 -11.29
C GLU A 17 5.38 -6.67 -10.73
N LEU A 18 5.28 -6.53 -9.40
CA LEU A 18 4.31 -5.61 -8.83
C LEU A 18 4.65 -4.18 -9.26
N GLY A 19 3.63 -3.42 -9.58
CA GLY A 19 3.81 -2.00 -9.80
C GLY A 19 4.04 -1.25 -8.49
N PRO A 20 4.04 0.08 -8.54
CA PRO A 20 4.24 0.89 -7.34
C PRO A 20 3.24 0.54 -6.24
N VAL A 21 3.71 0.57 -5.01
CA VAL A 21 2.91 0.27 -3.82
C VAL A 21 2.85 1.50 -2.92
N LEU A 22 1.79 1.58 -2.11
CA LEU A 22 1.65 2.62 -1.10
C LEU A 22 1.09 2.01 0.17
N PRO A 23 1.71 2.31 1.32
CA PRO A 23 1.15 1.91 2.62
C PRO A 23 0.02 2.85 3.01
N GLY A 24 -0.75 2.47 4.01
CA GLY A 24 -1.71 3.37 4.62
C GLY A 24 -3.11 3.21 4.10
N SER A 25 -3.89 4.26 4.32
CA SER A 25 -5.30 4.27 3.96
C SER A 25 -5.69 5.59 3.35
N LEU A 26 -6.68 5.54 2.47
CA LEU A 26 -7.20 6.72 1.81
C LEU A 26 -8.51 7.12 2.48
N SER A 27 -8.62 8.39 2.86
CA SER A 27 -9.84 8.92 3.46
C SER A 27 -10.41 10.03 2.59
N LYS A 28 -11.73 10.15 2.64
CA LYS A 28 -12.47 11.20 1.95
C LYS A 28 -12.98 12.17 3.00
N GLN A 29 -12.63 13.44 2.85
CA GLN A 29 -12.93 14.45 3.86
C GLN A 29 -13.65 15.65 3.27
N TRP A 30 -14.48 16.25 4.09
CA TRP A 30 -15.21 17.46 3.77
C TRP A 30 -14.88 18.49 4.84
N ASN A 31 -14.54 19.70 4.44
CA ASN A 31 -14.09 20.73 5.36
C ASN A 31 -14.97 21.95 5.34
N VAL A 32 -14.96 22.65 6.48
CA VAL A 32 -15.57 23.98 6.63
C VAL A 32 -14.42 24.98 6.61
N CYS A 33 -14.51 25.99 5.73
CA CYS A 33 -13.45 26.98 5.62
C CYS A 33 -13.55 28.06 6.69
N GLY A 34 -12.53 28.93 6.79
CA GLY A 34 -12.51 30.03 7.74
C GLY A 34 -13.31 31.24 7.33
N SER A 35 -13.82 31.30 6.09
CA SER A 35 -14.53 32.49 5.58
C SER A 35 -15.93 32.61 6.18
N PRO A 36 -16.29 33.74 6.84
CA PRO A 36 -17.57 33.86 7.56
C PRO A 36 -18.81 33.72 6.69
N GLY A 37 -18.80 34.14 5.46
CA GLY A 37 -19.98 34.10 4.59
C GLY A 37 -20.06 32.90 3.67
N CYS A 38 -19.23 31.88 3.89
CA CYS A 38 -19.17 30.75 2.98
C CYS A 38 -20.37 29.80 3.15
N ARG A 39 -20.81 29.19 2.04
CA ARG A 39 -21.90 28.21 2.03
C ARG A 39 -21.69 27.03 2.94
N CYS A 40 -20.43 26.68 3.23
CA CYS A 40 -20.13 25.57 4.12
C CYS A 40 -20.60 25.80 5.54
N LYS A 41 -20.86 27.05 5.91
CA LYS A 41 -21.35 27.45 7.23
C LYS A 41 -22.84 27.82 7.26
N ASP A 42 -23.57 27.53 6.19
CA ASP A 42 -25.02 27.80 6.14
C ASP A 42 -25.71 26.97 7.22
N PRO A 43 -26.45 27.60 8.14
CA PRO A 43 -27.12 26.87 9.22
C PRO A 43 -28.21 25.92 8.74
N LYS A 44 -28.80 26.18 7.57
CA LYS A 44 -29.91 25.37 7.06
C LYS A 44 -29.43 24.30 6.07
N ARG A 45 -28.49 24.64 5.21
CA ARG A 45 -27.98 23.73 4.16
C ARG A 45 -26.47 23.94 4.01
N PRO A 46 -25.69 23.51 4.97
CA PRO A 46 -24.23 23.66 4.85
C PRO A 46 -23.68 22.89 3.68
N ARG A 47 -22.86 23.55 2.89
CA ARG A 47 -22.13 22.92 1.78
C ARG A 47 -20.65 22.95 2.12
N ARG A 48 -20.20 21.88 2.72
CA ARG A 48 -18.79 21.75 3.06
C ARG A 48 -17.92 21.69 1.81
N HIS A 49 -16.69 22.16 1.95
CA HIS A 49 -15.71 22.07 0.87
C HIS A 49 -15.21 20.66 0.73
N GLY A 50 -15.00 20.22 -0.49
CA GLY A 50 -14.50 18.90 -0.78
C GLY A 50 -15.32 18.21 -1.86
N PRO A 51 -15.17 16.89 -1.95
CA PRO A 51 -14.35 16.06 -1.05
C PRO A 51 -12.86 16.27 -1.28
N TYR A 52 -12.10 16.17 -0.20
CA TYR A 52 -10.65 16.11 -0.24
C TYR A 52 -10.25 14.67 0.07
N TYR A 53 -9.29 14.16 -0.66
CA TYR A 53 -8.76 12.82 -0.44
C TYR A 53 -7.40 12.92 0.22
N GLN A 54 -7.18 12.11 1.24
CA GLN A 54 -5.95 12.15 2.01
C GLN A 54 -5.45 10.73 2.23
N LEU A 55 -4.19 10.51 1.90
CA LEU A 55 -3.51 9.26 2.21
C LEU A 55 -2.80 9.42 3.54
N SER A 56 -3.13 8.60 4.51
CA SER A 56 -2.48 8.58 5.82
C SER A 56 -1.66 7.31 5.93
N TYR A 57 -0.40 7.44 6.33
CA TYR A 57 0.51 6.31 6.41
C TYR A 57 1.48 6.49 7.57
N THR A 58 2.08 5.38 7.99
CA THR A 58 3.12 5.38 9.01
C THR A 58 4.36 4.70 8.45
N LEU A 59 5.48 5.39 8.50
CA LEU A 59 6.77 4.85 8.09
C LEU A 59 7.77 5.03 9.23
N ARG A 60 8.43 3.93 9.59
CA ARG A 60 9.46 3.95 10.65
C ARG A 60 8.94 4.57 11.93
N GLY A 61 7.68 4.28 12.29
CA GLY A 61 7.07 4.80 13.51
C GLY A 61 6.53 6.22 13.42
N LYS A 62 6.69 6.88 12.27
CA LYS A 62 6.20 8.25 12.07
C LYS A 62 4.98 8.24 11.16
N SER A 63 3.90 8.83 11.65
CA SER A 63 2.68 8.99 10.87
C SER A 63 2.74 10.28 10.07
N SER A 64 2.26 10.22 8.85
CA SER A 64 2.22 11.38 7.97
C SER A 64 1.03 11.25 7.03
N SER A 65 0.73 12.32 6.31
CA SER A 65 -0.34 12.30 5.35
C SER A 65 -0.02 13.19 4.15
N VAL A 66 -0.61 12.85 3.01
CA VAL A 66 -0.53 13.67 1.81
C VAL A 66 -1.90 13.76 1.17
N PHE A 67 -2.18 14.90 0.58
CA PHE A 67 -3.40 15.05 -0.19
C PHE A 67 -3.26 14.35 -1.54
N VAL A 68 -4.34 13.73 -1.97
CA VAL A 68 -4.40 13.03 -3.25
C VAL A 68 -5.44 13.73 -4.11
N LYS A 69 -5.04 14.14 -5.31
CA LYS A 69 -5.95 14.78 -6.25
C LYS A 69 -7.04 13.80 -6.68
N PRO A 70 -8.28 14.28 -6.92
CA PRO A 70 -9.37 13.38 -7.32
C PRO A 70 -9.01 12.49 -8.51
N GLU A 71 -8.29 13.00 -9.48
CA GLU A 71 -7.88 12.24 -10.67
C GLU A 71 -6.84 11.17 -10.37
N ALA A 72 -6.18 11.24 -9.22
CA ALA A 72 -5.17 10.26 -8.81
C ALA A 72 -5.70 9.23 -7.82
N VAL A 73 -6.95 9.35 -7.37
CA VAL A 73 -7.52 8.47 -6.35
C VAL A 73 -7.54 7.01 -6.78
N ALA A 74 -7.93 6.74 -8.03
CA ALA A 74 -7.99 5.37 -8.53
C ALA A 74 -6.61 4.72 -8.52
N GLU A 75 -5.58 5.45 -8.91
CA GLU A 75 -4.20 4.95 -8.89
C GLU A 75 -3.71 4.75 -7.45
N ALA A 76 -4.03 5.67 -6.55
CA ALA A 76 -3.67 5.52 -5.14
C ALA A 76 -4.29 4.25 -4.56
N ARG A 77 -5.56 3.97 -4.87
CA ARG A 77 -6.22 2.75 -4.41
C ARG A 77 -5.55 1.50 -4.96
N ARG A 78 -5.13 1.52 -6.23
CA ARG A 78 -4.39 0.40 -6.82
C ARG A 78 -3.07 0.15 -6.09
N ARG A 79 -2.34 1.21 -5.76
CA ARG A 79 -1.07 1.09 -5.06
C ARG A 79 -1.23 0.55 -3.65
N ILE A 80 -2.31 0.93 -2.97
CA ILE A 80 -2.63 0.41 -1.63
C ILE A 80 -2.93 -1.08 -1.71
N ARG A 81 -3.71 -1.51 -2.70
CA ARG A 81 -3.98 -2.95 -2.90
C ARG A 81 -2.72 -3.73 -3.22
N ARG A 82 -1.83 -3.15 -4.04
CA ARG A 82 -0.55 -3.80 -4.35
C ARG A 82 0.32 -3.95 -3.11
N TYR A 83 0.25 -3.00 -2.19
CA TYR A 83 0.99 -3.09 -0.95
C TYR A 83 0.52 -4.28 -0.11
N ASP A 84 -0.78 -4.53 -0.04
CA ASP A 84 -1.30 -5.71 0.65
C ASP A 84 -0.78 -6.99 0.00
N GLN A 85 -0.78 -7.04 -1.31
CA GLN A 85 -0.24 -8.18 -2.05
C GLN A 85 1.27 -8.32 -1.82
N PHE A 86 1.99 -7.22 -1.81
CA PHE A 86 3.42 -7.19 -1.53
C PHE A 86 3.72 -7.80 -0.15
N LYS A 87 2.95 -7.42 0.87
CA LYS A 87 3.14 -7.97 2.21
C LYS A 87 2.90 -9.48 2.25
N LYS A 88 1.88 -9.94 1.55
CA LYS A 88 1.58 -11.38 1.45
C LYS A 88 2.70 -12.14 0.76
N LEU A 89 3.23 -11.57 -0.32
CA LEU A 89 4.34 -12.19 -1.05
C LEU A 89 5.62 -12.24 -0.21
N CYS A 90 5.88 -11.18 0.55
CA CYS A 90 7.04 -11.16 1.44
C CYS A 90 6.92 -12.24 2.52
N GLY A 91 5.72 -12.40 3.10
CA GLY A 91 5.46 -13.47 4.06
C GLY A 91 5.67 -14.86 3.44
N ALA A 92 5.15 -15.05 2.25
CA ALA A 92 5.32 -16.31 1.52
C ALA A 92 6.79 -16.59 1.22
N LEU A 93 7.55 -15.55 0.90
CA LEU A 93 8.98 -15.67 0.63
C LEU A 93 9.72 -16.16 1.87
N VAL A 94 9.42 -15.57 3.03
CA VAL A 94 10.04 -15.99 4.28
C VAL A 94 9.68 -17.44 4.59
N GLU A 95 8.42 -17.83 4.41
CA GLU A 95 7.99 -19.20 4.62
C GLU A 95 8.73 -20.17 3.69
N ALA A 96 8.95 -19.77 2.44
CA ALA A 96 9.68 -20.60 1.48
C ALA A 96 11.13 -20.81 1.92
N TYR A 97 11.79 -19.78 2.42
CA TYR A 97 13.14 -19.91 2.95
C TYR A 97 13.20 -20.83 4.17
N VAL A 98 12.24 -20.69 5.08
CA VAL A 98 12.16 -21.56 6.26
C VAL A 98 11.94 -23.00 5.86
N LYS A 99 11.06 -23.24 4.90
CA LYS A 99 10.79 -24.56 4.37
C LYS A 99 12.05 -25.19 3.77
N ASP A 100 12.83 -24.39 3.04
CA ASP A 100 14.09 -24.84 2.46
C ASP A 100 15.06 -25.29 3.56
N VAL A 101 15.18 -24.50 4.62
CA VAL A 101 16.05 -24.83 5.76
C VAL A 101 15.61 -26.13 6.42
N ARG A 102 14.30 -26.34 6.59
CA ARG A 102 13.79 -27.57 7.19
C ARG A 102 14.07 -28.79 6.34
N GLN A 103 14.07 -28.64 5.02
CA GLN A 103 14.31 -29.75 4.09
C GLN A 103 15.80 -30.02 3.84
N HIS A 104 16.60 -28.98 3.80
CA HIS A 104 17.99 -29.08 3.35
C HIS A 104 19.03 -28.56 4.33
N GLY A 105 18.62 -27.98 5.46
CA GLY A 105 19.55 -27.39 6.40
C GLY A 105 20.07 -26.03 5.97
N ILE A 106 20.80 -25.38 6.84
CA ILE A 106 21.40 -24.08 6.57
C ILE A 106 22.81 -24.27 6.02
N GLY A 107 23.04 -23.67 4.85
CA GLY A 107 24.38 -23.62 4.28
C GLY A 107 24.95 -24.93 3.78
N GLY A 108 24.23 -26.03 3.88
CA GLY A 108 24.73 -27.32 3.49
C GLY A 108 24.93 -27.43 1.98
N GLY A 109 25.99 -26.86 1.44
CA GLY A 109 26.26 -26.84 0.04
C GLY A 109 25.46 -25.81 -0.73
N GLN A 110 24.84 -24.91 -0.01
CA GLN A 110 24.01 -23.86 -0.58
C GLN A 110 24.82 -22.66 -1.04
N ALA A 111 26.05 -22.79 -1.05
CA ALA A 111 26.95 -21.69 -1.43
C ALA A 111 26.51 -21.00 -2.72
#